data_5a0686c732740e059c613dd66edb6509
#
_entry.id   5a0686c732740e059c613dd66edb6509
#
_cell.length_a   1.000
_cell.length_b   1.000
_cell.length_c   1.000
_cell.angle_alpha   90.00
_cell.angle_beta   90.00
_cell.angle_gamma   90.00
#
_symmetry.space_group_name_H-M   'P 1'
#
loop_
_entity.id
_entity.type
_entity.pdbx_description
1 polymer ?
#
loop_
_entity_poly.entity_id
_entity_poly.type
_entity_poly.pdbx_seq_one_letter_code
_entity_poly.pdbx_strand_id
1 'polypeptide(L)'
;MKLTKFFAFAFAALAFVGCDEKTPDQKEPLPTPTGDIKLAADKTAVEIGETVTFTVTDAENQDVTSQALIYDEDFNEVGSQVTFNESGSYSFFATVGSANSNYVSVVVMAEVPEVPEDPQPENFTFNHRAVVIDQTGVNCGYCPNATDQLKTLENTEWHKYYNEVTCHAGGYANGDPGNSAAANALNQFQSSMIQGYPCILVNFYGKPNGYGYSDIIKVLQPYVQKDGVDVGISLAVTGDESCVYAAAQVKSGVAQEYKITAWLLES
;
A
#
# COMPACT_ATOMS: atom_id res chain seq x y z
N MET A 1 -35.86 5.43 -21.93
CA MET A 1 -35.63 4.65 -20.70
C MET A 1 -34.24 5.07 -20.19
N LYS A 2 -34.17 5.98 -19.21
CA LYS A 2 -32.89 6.48 -18.68
C LYS A 2 -32.35 5.44 -17.70
N LEU A 3 -31.22 4.80 -18.05
CA LEU A 3 -30.47 3.95 -17.14
C LEU A 3 -29.78 4.88 -16.13
N THR A 4 -30.24 4.84 -14.91
CA THR A 4 -29.58 5.49 -13.77
C THR A 4 -28.34 4.64 -13.44
N LYS A 5 -27.16 5.15 -13.80
CA LYS A 5 -25.89 4.53 -13.39
C LYS A 5 -25.71 4.78 -11.89
N PHE A 6 -25.79 3.75 -11.07
CA PHE A 6 -25.39 3.80 -9.69
C PHE A 6 -23.86 3.85 -9.62
N PHE A 7 -23.32 4.97 -9.17
CA PHE A 7 -21.91 5.12 -8.86
C PHE A 7 -21.66 4.54 -7.47
N ALA A 8 -20.91 3.46 -7.40
CA ALA A 8 -20.36 2.99 -6.15
C ALA A 8 -19.00 3.67 -5.95
N PHE A 9 -18.97 4.71 -5.09
CA PHE A 9 -17.72 5.25 -4.58
C PHE A 9 -17.24 4.32 -3.46
N ALA A 10 -16.20 3.54 -3.73
CA ALA A 10 -15.49 2.84 -2.68
C ALA A 10 -14.36 3.75 -2.18
N PHE A 11 -14.54 4.33 -1.00
CA PHE A 11 -13.44 4.92 -0.25
C PHE A 11 -12.61 3.78 0.33
N ALA A 12 -11.43 3.53 -0.23
CA ALA A 12 -10.42 2.74 0.42
C ALA A 12 -9.35 3.71 0.92
N ALA A 13 -9.44 4.13 2.18
CA ALA A 13 -8.33 4.77 2.85
C ALA A 13 -7.34 3.65 3.23
N LEU A 14 -6.21 3.56 2.53
CA LEU A 14 -5.06 2.80 2.97
C LEU A 14 -4.12 3.77 3.68
N ALA A 15 -4.11 3.71 4.99
CA ALA A 15 -3.10 4.40 5.78
C ALA A 15 -1.93 3.43 6.00
N PHE A 16 -0.74 3.82 5.57
CA PHE A 16 0.50 3.16 5.93
C PHE A 16 1.20 4.01 6.97
N VAL A 17 1.38 3.44 8.14
CA VAL A 17 2.15 4.07 9.22
C VAL A 17 3.58 3.56 9.08
N GLY A 18 4.47 4.40 8.58
CA GLY A 18 5.90 4.21 8.76
C GLY A 18 6.29 4.88 10.07
N CYS A 19 6.26 4.15 11.17
CA CYS A 19 6.76 4.64 12.46
C CYS A 19 8.20 4.17 12.63
N ASP A 20 9.04 5.05 13.19
CA ASP A 20 10.38 4.67 13.64
C ASP A 20 10.30 3.43 14.56
N GLU A 21 10.93 2.34 14.16
CA GLU A 21 11.04 1.13 14.98
C GLU A 21 11.82 1.44 16.26
N LYS A 22 11.10 1.80 17.31
CA LYS A 22 11.57 1.44 18.64
C LYS A 22 11.49 -0.08 18.69
N THR A 23 12.65 -0.73 18.82
CA THR A 23 12.82 -2.19 18.98
C THR A 23 11.63 -2.78 19.74
N PRO A 24 10.81 -3.64 19.14
CA PRO A 24 9.68 -4.20 19.85
C PRO A 24 10.21 -5.14 20.94
N ASP A 25 9.80 -4.92 22.18
CA ASP A 25 9.69 -6.02 23.12
C ASP A 25 8.93 -7.11 22.38
N GLN A 26 9.47 -8.33 22.34
CA GLN A 26 8.87 -9.45 21.63
C GLN A 26 7.48 -9.72 22.22
N LYS A 27 6.47 -9.05 21.69
CA LYS A 27 5.07 -9.43 21.94
C LYS A 27 4.89 -10.84 21.37
N GLU A 28 4.35 -11.73 22.19
CA GLU A 28 3.96 -13.06 21.70
C GLU A 28 3.03 -12.91 20.49
N PRO A 29 3.20 -13.75 19.44
CA PRO A 29 2.31 -13.68 18.29
C PRO A 29 0.86 -13.86 18.74
N LEU A 30 0.01 -12.93 18.33
CA LEU A 30 -1.43 -13.00 18.58
C LEU A 30 -2.00 -14.35 18.07
N PRO A 31 -2.93 -14.96 18.78
CA PRO A 31 -3.50 -16.26 18.39
C PRO A 31 -4.15 -16.15 17.00
N THR A 32 -3.90 -17.15 16.16
CA THR A 32 -4.51 -17.21 14.82
C THR A 32 -6.03 -17.41 14.96
N PRO A 33 -6.87 -16.53 14.42
CA PRO A 33 -8.30 -16.67 14.50
C PRO A 33 -8.75 -17.95 13.76
N THR A 34 -9.52 -18.78 14.42
CA THR A 34 -10.13 -20.00 13.84
C THR A 34 -11.58 -20.06 14.26
N GLY A 35 -12.38 -19.09 13.88
CA GLY A 35 -13.72 -19.03 14.39
C GLY A 35 -14.79 -18.85 13.33
N ASP A 36 -16.01 -19.25 13.68
CA ASP A 36 -17.21 -19.08 12.87
C ASP A 36 -17.80 -17.66 12.98
N ILE A 37 -17.12 -16.73 13.66
CA ILE A 37 -17.55 -15.35 13.82
C ILE A 37 -16.62 -14.40 13.08
N LYS A 38 -17.16 -13.23 12.69
CA LYS A 38 -16.43 -12.19 11.98
C LYS A 38 -16.59 -10.86 12.69
N LEU A 39 -15.46 -10.21 12.99
CA LEU A 39 -15.41 -8.81 13.43
C LEU A 39 -15.31 -7.89 12.21
N ALA A 40 -16.05 -6.80 12.23
CA ALA A 40 -15.96 -5.70 11.27
C ALA A 40 -15.96 -4.36 12.03
N ALA A 41 -15.28 -3.35 11.47
CA ALA A 41 -15.36 -1.96 11.92
C ALA A 41 -16.08 -1.14 10.85
N ASP A 42 -16.85 -0.14 11.28
CA ASP A 42 -17.52 0.82 10.40
C ASP A 42 -16.52 1.72 9.66
N LYS A 43 -15.35 1.97 10.29
CA LYS A 43 -14.22 2.72 9.73
C LYS A 43 -12.92 2.02 10.10
N THR A 44 -11.97 1.97 9.18
CA THR A 44 -10.63 1.43 9.41
C THR A 44 -9.54 2.50 9.42
N ALA A 45 -9.91 3.77 9.16
CA ALA A 45 -9.05 4.93 9.26
C ALA A 45 -9.88 6.10 9.82
N VAL A 46 -9.40 6.72 10.88
CA VAL A 46 -10.10 7.76 11.64
C VAL A 46 -9.12 8.82 12.14
N GLU A 47 -9.64 9.98 12.52
CA GLU A 47 -8.88 11.00 13.24
C GLU A 47 -8.90 10.78 14.76
N ILE A 48 -7.94 11.41 15.45
CA ILE A 48 -7.95 11.48 16.91
C ILE A 48 -9.26 12.10 17.37
N GLY A 49 -9.90 11.46 18.35
CA GLY A 49 -11.20 11.88 18.90
C GLY A 49 -12.41 11.26 18.20
N GLU A 50 -12.24 10.61 17.05
CA GLU A 50 -13.32 9.88 16.40
C GLU A 50 -13.59 8.52 17.08
N THR A 51 -14.83 8.08 16.94
CA THR A 51 -15.29 6.79 17.47
C THR A 51 -15.47 5.80 16.32
N VAL A 52 -14.95 4.59 16.51
CA VAL A 52 -15.18 3.45 15.63
C VAL A 52 -16.17 2.51 16.28
N THR A 53 -17.13 2.01 15.49
CA THR A 53 -18.12 1.03 15.92
C THR A 53 -17.79 -0.33 15.33
N PHE A 54 -17.65 -1.32 16.21
CA PHE A 54 -17.41 -2.69 15.87
C PHE A 54 -18.70 -3.49 15.84
N THR A 55 -18.82 -4.38 14.85
CA THR A 55 -19.93 -5.32 14.71
C THR A 55 -19.36 -6.75 14.59
N VAL A 56 -19.93 -7.66 15.33
CA VAL A 56 -19.59 -9.10 15.27
C VAL A 56 -20.75 -9.84 14.66
N THR A 57 -20.48 -10.62 13.61
CA THR A 57 -21.48 -11.47 12.96
C THR A 57 -21.09 -12.94 13.06
N ASP A 58 -22.09 -13.82 13.12
CA ASP A 58 -21.90 -15.27 13.04
C ASP A 58 -21.81 -15.78 11.58
N ALA A 59 -21.70 -17.09 11.41
CA ALA A 59 -21.60 -17.73 10.10
C ALA A 59 -22.85 -17.51 9.20
N GLU A 60 -24.00 -17.25 9.80
CA GLU A 60 -25.26 -16.92 9.13
C GLU A 60 -25.44 -15.41 8.89
N ASN A 61 -24.40 -14.60 9.17
CA ASN A 61 -24.41 -13.14 9.13
C ASN A 61 -25.43 -12.48 10.09
N GLN A 62 -25.76 -13.14 11.21
CA GLN A 62 -26.55 -12.54 12.26
C GLN A 62 -25.65 -11.70 13.17
N ASP A 63 -26.14 -10.54 13.60
CA ASP A 63 -25.43 -9.68 14.56
C ASP A 63 -25.43 -10.31 15.96
N VAL A 64 -24.25 -10.68 16.41
CA VAL A 64 -23.99 -11.26 17.74
C VAL A 64 -23.13 -10.34 18.61
N THR A 65 -23.00 -9.08 18.26
CA THR A 65 -22.14 -8.10 18.94
C THR A 65 -22.46 -8.02 20.44
N SER A 66 -23.72 -8.11 20.84
CA SER A 66 -24.13 -8.05 22.25
C SER A 66 -23.67 -9.27 23.09
N GLN A 67 -23.23 -10.33 22.45
CA GLN A 67 -22.73 -11.57 23.07
C GLN A 67 -21.20 -11.67 22.97
N ALA A 68 -20.58 -10.76 22.23
CA ALA A 68 -19.16 -10.78 21.96
C ALA A 68 -18.38 -9.98 23.01
N LEU A 69 -17.17 -10.47 23.31
CA LEU A 69 -16.13 -9.71 23.99
C LEU A 69 -15.13 -9.29 22.92
N ILE A 70 -14.84 -7.98 22.85
CA ILE A 70 -13.89 -7.40 21.89
C ILE A 70 -12.64 -7.03 22.65
N TYR A 71 -11.48 -7.36 22.08
CA TYR A 71 -10.17 -7.13 22.70
C TYR A 71 -9.27 -6.33 21.77
N ASP A 72 -8.42 -5.52 22.36
CA ASP A 72 -7.29 -4.88 21.71
C ASP A 72 -6.08 -5.83 21.57
N GLU A 73 -4.99 -5.34 21.03
CA GLU A 73 -3.75 -6.10 20.82
C GLU A 73 -3.04 -6.48 22.13
N ASP A 74 -3.34 -5.81 23.24
CA ASP A 74 -2.82 -6.09 24.57
C ASP A 74 -3.76 -7.00 25.40
N PHE A 75 -4.80 -7.55 24.75
CA PHE A 75 -5.86 -8.37 25.36
C PHE A 75 -6.68 -7.63 26.42
N ASN A 76 -6.75 -6.30 26.34
CA ASN A 76 -7.70 -5.56 27.15
C ASN A 76 -9.08 -5.63 26.48
N GLU A 77 -10.11 -5.91 27.28
CA GLU A 77 -11.48 -5.86 26.80
C GLU A 77 -11.87 -4.41 26.52
N VAL A 78 -12.41 -4.18 25.33
CA VAL A 78 -12.94 -2.89 24.87
C VAL A 78 -14.43 -3.02 24.52
N GLY A 79 -15.12 -1.90 24.50
CA GLY A 79 -16.52 -1.89 24.08
C GLY A 79 -16.69 -2.04 22.55
N SER A 80 -17.93 -2.23 22.12
CA SER A 80 -18.26 -2.19 20.68
C SER A 80 -18.09 -0.79 20.04
N GLN A 81 -17.83 0.23 20.86
CA GLN A 81 -17.48 1.58 20.43
C GLN A 81 -16.18 2.00 21.11
N VAL A 82 -15.19 2.39 20.33
CA VAL A 82 -13.88 2.83 20.82
C VAL A 82 -13.56 4.19 20.26
N THR A 83 -13.22 5.13 21.16
CA THR A 83 -12.73 6.47 20.79
C THR A 83 -11.23 6.53 21.04
N PHE A 84 -10.48 7.00 20.06
CA PHE A 84 -9.03 7.04 20.11
C PHE A 84 -8.52 8.42 20.50
N ASN A 85 -7.57 8.48 21.42
CA ASN A 85 -6.97 9.72 21.90
C ASN A 85 -5.54 9.94 21.39
N GLU A 86 -4.94 8.95 20.74
CA GLU A 86 -3.57 9.00 20.23
C GLU A 86 -3.54 8.40 18.82
N SER A 87 -2.65 8.93 17.97
CA SER A 87 -2.41 8.36 16.65
C SER A 87 -1.67 7.03 16.76
N GLY A 88 -1.95 6.11 15.83
CA GLY A 88 -1.33 4.79 15.82
C GLY A 88 -2.11 3.78 14.99
N SER A 89 -1.60 2.56 14.97
CA SER A 89 -2.30 1.41 14.39
C SER A 89 -2.71 0.48 15.51
N TYR A 90 -4.00 0.21 15.60
CA TYR A 90 -4.61 -0.61 16.65
C TYR A 90 -5.23 -1.85 16.03
N SER A 91 -5.03 -2.99 16.63
CA SER A 91 -5.61 -4.26 16.17
C SER A 91 -6.61 -4.81 17.17
N PHE A 92 -7.74 -5.28 16.65
CA PHE A 92 -8.84 -5.79 17.46
C PHE A 92 -9.25 -7.19 17.00
N PHE A 93 -9.72 -7.99 17.92
CA PHE A 93 -10.41 -9.26 17.64
C PHE A 93 -11.55 -9.44 18.63
N ALA A 94 -12.46 -10.36 18.32
CA ALA A 94 -13.61 -10.66 19.18
C ALA A 94 -13.71 -12.14 19.50
N THR A 95 -14.35 -12.46 20.63
CA THR A 95 -14.69 -13.81 21.02
C THR A 95 -16.18 -13.91 21.33
N VAL A 96 -16.82 -15.05 20.98
CA VAL A 96 -18.15 -15.44 21.43
C VAL A 96 -18.05 -16.88 21.90
N GLY A 97 -18.17 -17.11 23.20
CA GLY A 97 -17.91 -18.43 23.78
C GLY A 97 -16.47 -18.90 23.52
N SER A 98 -16.30 -19.98 22.74
CA SER A 98 -14.99 -20.50 22.31
C SER A 98 -14.57 -20.08 20.91
N ALA A 99 -15.43 -19.37 20.17
CA ALA A 99 -15.13 -18.91 18.83
C ALA A 99 -14.34 -17.58 18.85
N ASN A 100 -13.35 -17.45 17.95
CA ASN A 100 -12.57 -16.24 17.75
C ASN A 100 -12.84 -15.68 16.36
N SER A 101 -12.85 -14.35 16.25
CA SER A 101 -13.00 -13.66 14.96
C SER A 101 -11.65 -13.52 14.21
N ASN A 102 -11.74 -12.94 13.01
CA ASN A 102 -10.60 -12.31 12.35
C ASN A 102 -10.11 -11.10 13.14
N TYR A 103 -8.88 -10.66 12.84
CA TYR A 103 -8.39 -9.35 13.27
C TYR A 103 -8.91 -8.23 12.38
N VAL A 104 -9.17 -7.07 13.00
CA VAL A 104 -9.49 -5.81 12.33
C VAL A 104 -8.49 -4.78 12.80
N SER A 105 -7.81 -4.12 11.87
CA SER A 105 -6.91 -3.01 12.19
C SER A 105 -7.59 -1.68 11.93
N VAL A 106 -7.41 -0.74 12.86
CA VAL A 106 -7.86 0.65 12.75
C VAL A 106 -6.64 1.55 12.84
N VAL A 107 -6.47 2.42 11.84
CA VAL A 107 -5.41 3.42 11.83
C VAL A 107 -6.00 4.75 12.30
N VAL A 108 -5.40 5.32 13.33
CA VAL A 108 -5.76 6.61 13.89
C VAL A 108 -4.72 7.63 13.47
N MET A 109 -5.15 8.68 12.82
CA MET A 109 -4.28 9.73 12.28
C MET A 109 -4.48 11.02 13.04
N ALA A 110 -3.43 11.83 13.17
CA ALA A 110 -3.55 13.19 13.73
C ALA A 110 -4.41 14.05 12.80
N GLU A 111 -4.30 13.82 11.50
CA GLU A 111 -5.08 14.46 10.45
C GLU A 111 -5.22 13.50 9.28
N VAL A 112 -6.44 13.29 8.77
CA VAL A 112 -6.66 12.52 7.53
C VAL A 112 -6.31 13.40 6.34
N PRO A 113 -5.38 12.99 5.46
CA PRO A 113 -5.06 13.78 4.28
C PRO A 113 -6.29 13.95 3.38
N GLU A 114 -6.62 15.19 3.06
CA GLU A 114 -7.73 15.50 2.17
C GLU A 114 -7.30 15.25 0.71
N VAL A 115 -7.90 14.24 0.08
CA VAL A 115 -7.65 13.96 -1.33
C VAL A 115 -8.27 15.08 -2.17
N PRO A 116 -7.51 15.70 -3.09
CA PRO A 116 -8.02 16.78 -3.92
C PRO A 116 -9.30 16.38 -4.67
N GLU A 117 -10.25 17.31 -4.76
CA GLU A 117 -11.45 17.14 -5.55
C GLU A 117 -11.09 16.85 -7.02
N ASP A 118 -11.77 15.89 -7.63
CA ASP A 118 -11.55 15.54 -9.02
C ASP A 118 -12.04 16.68 -9.94
N PRO A 119 -11.14 17.37 -10.66
CA PRO A 119 -11.53 18.48 -11.54
C PRO A 119 -12.30 18.00 -12.80
N GLN A 120 -12.33 16.70 -13.06
CA GLN A 120 -12.98 16.10 -14.21
C GLN A 120 -13.81 14.87 -13.83
N PRO A 121 -14.90 15.03 -13.05
CA PRO A 121 -15.65 13.90 -12.49
C PRO A 121 -16.26 12.98 -13.56
N GLU A 122 -16.53 13.48 -14.76
CA GLU A 122 -17.07 12.70 -15.87
C GLU A 122 -16.00 12.04 -16.77
N ASN A 123 -14.72 12.34 -16.53
CA ASN A 123 -13.62 11.72 -17.26
C ASN A 123 -13.19 10.41 -16.59
N PHE A 124 -13.19 9.30 -17.35
CA PHE A 124 -12.78 7.97 -16.94
C PHE A 124 -11.60 7.43 -17.75
N THR A 125 -10.86 8.32 -18.40
CA THR A 125 -9.65 7.97 -19.14
C THR A 125 -8.44 8.65 -18.50
N PHE A 126 -7.49 7.86 -18.02
CA PHE A 126 -6.37 8.33 -17.24
C PHE A 126 -5.03 8.01 -17.91
N ASN A 127 -4.00 8.79 -17.62
CA ASN A 127 -2.66 8.53 -18.10
C ASN A 127 -2.01 7.39 -17.32
N HIS A 128 -1.51 6.38 -18.02
CA HIS A 128 -0.72 5.33 -17.40
C HIS A 128 0.67 5.87 -17.03
N ARG A 129 1.11 5.57 -15.81
CA ARG A 129 2.51 5.71 -15.39
C ARG A 129 3.02 4.35 -14.94
N ALA A 130 4.13 3.93 -15.52
CA ALA A 130 4.79 2.69 -15.11
C ALA A 130 5.69 2.91 -13.89
N VAL A 131 6.10 1.83 -13.25
CA VAL A 131 7.16 1.84 -12.24
C VAL A 131 8.42 1.26 -12.87
N VAL A 132 9.53 1.99 -12.85
CA VAL A 132 10.86 1.50 -13.22
C VAL A 132 11.62 1.20 -11.93
N ILE A 133 12.00 -0.07 -11.75
CA ILE A 133 12.65 -0.56 -10.54
C ILE A 133 14.12 -0.84 -10.86
N ASP A 134 15.04 -0.13 -10.21
CA ASP A 134 16.48 -0.38 -10.25
C ASP A 134 16.90 -1.26 -9.08
N GLN A 135 17.17 -2.53 -9.36
CA GLN A 135 17.74 -3.46 -8.39
C GLN A 135 19.25 -3.22 -8.30
N THR A 136 19.72 -2.70 -7.17
CA THR A 136 21.07 -2.19 -6.97
C THR A 136 21.61 -2.46 -5.56
N GLY A 137 22.78 -1.91 -5.25
CA GLY A 137 23.40 -1.94 -3.93
C GLY A 137 24.80 -1.32 -3.95
N VAL A 138 25.25 -0.79 -2.80
CA VAL A 138 26.51 -0.06 -2.65
C VAL A 138 27.76 -0.87 -3.06
N ASN A 139 27.68 -2.20 -3.00
CA ASN A 139 28.80 -3.09 -3.37
C ASN A 139 28.76 -3.52 -4.84
N CYS A 140 27.87 -2.95 -5.65
CA CYS A 140 27.72 -3.28 -7.06
C CYS A 140 28.58 -2.36 -7.94
N GLY A 141 29.72 -2.84 -8.43
CA GLY A 141 30.65 -2.05 -9.23
C GLY A 141 30.13 -1.59 -10.60
N TYR A 142 29.10 -2.25 -11.15
CA TYR A 142 28.50 -1.89 -12.44
C TYR A 142 27.21 -1.05 -12.31
N CYS A 143 26.64 -0.96 -11.13
CA CYS A 143 25.37 -0.27 -10.91
C CYS A 143 25.42 1.24 -11.22
N PRO A 144 26.53 1.97 -11.02
CA PRO A 144 26.62 3.37 -11.44
C PRO A 144 26.33 3.59 -12.95
N ASN A 145 26.67 2.60 -13.79
CA ASN A 145 26.36 2.71 -15.22
C ASN A 145 24.85 2.68 -15.50
N ALA A 146 24.07 1.89 -14.75
CA ALA A 146 22.62 1.89 -14.86
C ALA A 146 22.02 3.19 -14.35
N THR A 147 22.51 3.71 -13.23
CA THR A 147 22.10 5.01 -12.69
C THR A 147 22.29 6.13 -13.71
N ASP A 148 23.42 6.15 -14.46
CA ASP A 148 23.66 7.12 -15.51
C ASP A 148 22.69 6.97 -16.70
N GLN A 149 22.26 5.75 -17.01
CA GLN A 149 21.25 5.52 -18.03
C GLN A 149 19.85 5.95 -17.57
N LEU A 150 19.51 5.76 -16.30
CA LEU A 150 18.27 6.24 -15.71
C LEU A 150 18.21 7.76 -15.68
N LYS A 151 19.30 8.44 -15.29
CA LYS A 151 19.43 9.89 -15.42
C LYS A 151 19.29 10.39 -16.87
N THR A 152 19.79 9.61 -17.82
CA THR A 152 19.60 9.93 -19.25
C THR A 152 18.14 9.80 -19.64
N LEU A 153 17.45 8.74 -19.18
CA LEU A 153 16.03 8.51 -19.42
C LEU A 153 15.17 9.63 -18.81
N GLU A 154 15.50 10.06 -17.59
CA GLU A 154 14.82 11.17 -16.90
C GLU A 154 14.86 12.47 -17.70
N ASN A 155 15.95 12.73 -18.41
CA ASN A 155 16.13 13.92 -19.26
C ASN A 155 15.45 13.80 -20.64
N THR A 156 14.68 12.75 -20.90
CA THR A 156 13.88 12.56 -22.11
C THR A 156 12.41 12.89 -21.88
N GLU A 157 11.62 12.93 -22.95
CA GLU A 157 10.15 13.06 -22.82
C GLU A 157 9.47 11.90 -22.06
N TRP A 158 10.18 10.79 -21.84
CA TRP A 158 9.66 9.60 -21.17
C TRP A 158 9.52 9.78 -19.66
N HIS A 159 10.18 10.75 -19.03
CA HIS A 159 10.11 11.00 -17.58
C HIS A 159 8.66 11.13 -17.05
N LYS A 160 7.74 11.63 -17.87
CA LYS A 160 6.33 11.81 -17.49
C LYS A 160 5.52 10.49 -17.44
N TYR A 161 6.07 9.39 -17.93
CA TYR A 161 5.37 8.12 -18.07
C TYR A 161 5.79 7.04 -17.08
N TYR A 162 6.74 7.33 -16.20
CA TYR A 162 7.16 6.39 -15.17
C TYR A 162 7.47 7.09 -13.84
N ASN A 163 7.51 6.30 -12.78
CA ASN A 163 8.13 6.64 -11.52
C ASN A 163 9.30 5.68 -11.31
N GLU A 164 10.44 6.18 -10.86
CA GLU A 164 11.61 5.39 -10.54
C GLU A 164 11.61 4.97 -9.07
N VAL A 165 12.00 3.75 -8.81
CA VAL A 165 12.22 3.20 -7.48
C VAL A 165 13.54 2.47 -7.47
N THR A 166 14.46 2.90 -6.63
CA THR A 166 15.72 2.22 -6.40
C THR A 166 15.59 1.23 -5.26
N CYS A 167 15.90 -0.03 -5.52
CA CYS A 167 15.78 -1.14 -4.58
C CYS A 167 17.18 -1.63 -4.18
N HIS A 168 17.65 -1.19 -3.00
CA HIS A 168 18.91 -1.60 -2.42
C HIS A 168 18.73 -2.94 -1.68
N ALA A 169 19.01 -4.06 -2.36
CA ALA A 169 18.71 -5.38 -1.82
C ALA A 169 19.69 -6.46 -2.28
N GLY A 170 19.53 -7.65 -1.72
CA GLY A 170 20.34 -8.80 -2.03
C GLY A 170 21.79 -8.69 -1.56
N GLY A 171 22.67 -9.57 -2.08
CA GLY A 171 24.06 -9.66 -1.63
C GLY A 171 24.93 -8.44 -1.91
N TYR A 172 24.53 -7.56 -2.83
CA TYR A 172 25.23 -6.31 -3.14
C TYR A 172 24.84 -5.13 -2.25
N ALA A 173 23.79 -5.28 -1.43
CA ALA A 173 23.34 -4.27 -0.49
C ALA A 173 23.75 -4.58 0.97
N ASN A 174 24.74 -5.43 1.19
CA ASN A 174 25.24 -5.71 2.53
C ASN A 174 25.95 -4.48 3.10
N GLY A 175 25.47 -3.99 4.26
CA GLY A 175 25.95 -2.74 4.86
C GLY A 175 25.46 -1.45 4.18
N ASP A 176 24.53 -1.57 3.24
CA ASP A 176 23.92 -0.46 2.55
C ASP A 176 22.83 0.15 3.43
N PRO A 177 22.86 1.47 3.71
CA PRO A 177 21.80 2.12 4.51
C PRO A 177 20.41 2.07 3.86
N GLY A 178 20.32 1.95 2.53
CA GLY A 178 19.06 1.76 1.81
C GLY A 178 18.53 0.31 1.82
N ASN A 179 19.26 -0.62 2.44
CA ASN A 179 18.81 -2.02 2.56
C ASN A 179 17.74 -2.14 3.66
N SER A 180 16.52 -2.39 3.26
CA SER A 180 15.39 -2.57 4.15
C SER A 180 14.71 -3.93 3.98
N ALA A 181 13.87 -4.32 4.95
CA ALA A 181 13.05 -5.53 4.84
C ALA A 181 12.12 -5.47 3.62
N ALA A 182 11.54 -4.30 3.32
CA ALA A 182 10.69 -4.08 2.16
C ALA A 182 11.45 -4.22 0.84
N ALA A 183 12.66 -3.63 0.74
CA ALA A 183 13.53 -3.78 -0.44
C ALA A 183 13.92 -5.25 -0.66
N ASN A 184 14.27 -5.97 0.38
CA ASN A 184 14.59 -7.40 0.29
C ASN A 184 13.37 -8.25 -0.09
N ALA A 185 12.18 -7.95 0.41
CA ALA A 185 10.95 -8.64 0.03
C ALA A 185 10.62 -8.43 -1.45
N LEU A 186 10.75 -7.19 -1.96
CA LEU A 186 10.58 -6.86 -3.37
C LEU A 186 11.62 -7.60 -4.25
N ASN A 187 12.88 -7.59 -3.83
CA ASN A 187 13.95 -8.30 -4.52
C ASN A 187 13.68 -9.81 -4.59
N GLN A 188 13.26 -10.42 -3.49
CA GLN A 188 12.91 -11.84 -3.44
C GLN A 188 11.71 -12.15 -4.34
N PHE A 189 10.69 -11.33 -4.33
CA PHE A 189 9.52 -11.46 -5.22
C PHE A 189 9.95 -11.48 -6.71
N GLN A 190 10.93 -10.67 -7.08
CA GLN A 190 11.44 -10.56 -8.44
C GLN A 190 12.65 -11.47 -8.74
N SER A 191 13.05 -12.32 -7.81
CA SER A 191 14.32 -13.11 -7.87
C SER A 191 14.48 -13.96 -9.13
N SER A 192 13.37 -14.47 -9.68
CA SER A 192 13.41 -15.27 -10.93
C SER A 192 13.84 -14.46 -12.17
N MET A 193 13.71 -13.13 -12.11
CA MET A 193 14.09 -12.22 -13.20
C MET A 193 15.48 -11.60 -12.98
N ILE A 194 15.96 -11.57 -11.74
CA ILE A 194 17.24 -10.97 -11.38
C ILE A 194 18.36 -12.01 -11.61
N GLN A 195 19.10 -11.86 -12.68
CA GLN A 195 20.25 -12.72 -13.03
C GLN A 195 21.59 -12.11 -12.62
N GLY A 196 21.60 -10.91 -12.11
CA GLY A 196 22.76 -10.13 -11.69
C GLY A 196 22.40 -8.66 -11.52
N TYR A 197 23.36 -7.86 -11.09
CA TYR A 197 23.21 -6.43 -10.86
C TYR A 197 24.14 -5.62 -11.78
N PRO A 198 23.72 -4.44 -12.29
CA PRO A 198 22.38 -3.86 -12.12
C PRO A 198 21.28 -4.65 -12.82
N CYS A 199 20.05 -4.58 -12.32
CA CYS A 199 18.89 -5.16 -12.98
C CYS A 199 17.72 -4.17 -12.97
N ILE A 200 17.34 -3.71 -14.15
CA ILE A 200 16.18 -2.81 -14.31
C ILE A 200 14.96 -3.66 -14.64
N LEU A 201 13.84 -3.37 -13.97
CA LEU A 201 12.55 -3.99 -14.22
C LEU A 201 11.48 -2.92 -14.42
N VAL A 202 10.50 -3.19 -15.26
CA VAL A 202 9.37 -2.30 -15.55
C VAL A 202 8.08 -2.99 -15.14
N ASN A 203 7.24 -2.34 -14.33
CA ASN A 203 5.97 -2.87 -13.83
C ASN A 203 6.08 -4.30 -13.30
N PHE A 204 7.12 -4.60 -12.51
CA PHE A 204 7.42 -5.89 -11.87
C PHE A 204 7.84 -7.02 -12.81
N TYR A 205 7.41 -7.07 -14.07
CA TYR A 205 7.57 -8.23 -14.95
C TYR A 205 8.28 -7.90 -16.27
N GLY A 206 8.33 -6.64 -16.66
CA GLY A 206 9.04 -6.21 -17.87
C GLY A 206 10.53 -6.14 -17.61
N LYS A 207 11.34 -6.95 -18.33
CA LYS A 207 12.80 -6.96 -18.23
C LYS A 207 13.41 -6.45 -19.53
N PRO A 208 14.12 -5.28 -19.51
CA PRO A 208 14.92 -4.85 -20.66
C PRO A 208 16.06 -5.83 -20.97
N ASN A 209 16.51 -5.87 -22.21
CA ASN A 209 17.64 -6.69 -22.65
C ASN A 209 19.01 -6.11 -22.22
N GLY A 210 19.00 -5.19 -21.27
CA GLY A 210 20.14 -4.50 -20.70
C GLY A 210 19.64 -3.36 -19.82
N TYR A 211 20.54 -2.51 -19.37
CA TYR A 211 20.20 -1.33 -18.56
C TYR A 211 20.32 -0.01 -19.35
N GLY A 212 20.57 -0.06 -20.65
CA GLY A 212 20.58 1.14 -21.50
C GLY A 212 19.21 1.81 -21.57
N TYR A 213 19.16 3.15 -21.52
CA TYR A 213 17.90 3.89 -21.51
C TYR A 213 16.99 3.54 -22.71
N SER A 214 17.57 3.27 -23.89
CA SER A 214 16.80 2.87 -25.06
C SER A 214 16.17 1.48 -24.94
N ASP A 215 16.78 0.56 -24.18
CA ASP A 215 16.22 -0.77 -23.92
C ASP A 215 15.11 -0.68 -22.86
N ILE A 216 15.26 0.22 -21.90
CA ILE A 216 14.21 0.52 -20.91
C ILE A 216 12.98 1.09 -21.64
N ILE A 217 13.16 2.03 -22.57
CA ILE A 217 12.06 2.61 -23.37
C ILE A 217 11.31 1.53 -24.14
N LYS A 218 11.98 0.56 -24.75
CA LYS A 218 11.31 -0.53 -25.50
C LYS A 218 10.36 -1.34 -24.65
N VAL A 219 10.72 -1.57 -23.37
CA VAL A 219 9.88 -2.31 -22.42
C VAL A 219 8.82 -1.39 -21.81
N LEU A 220 9.12 -0.12 -21.58
CA LEU A 220 8.20 0.87 -21.04
C LEU A 220 7.06 1.19 -22.01
N GLN A 221 7.38 1.29 -23.32
CA GLN A 221 6.44 1.74 -24.35
C GLN A 221 5.11 0.98 -24.39
N PRO A 222 5.03 -0.35 -24.26
CA PRO A 222 3.75 -1.08 -24.24
C PRO A 222 2.85 -0.76 -23.06
N TYR A 223 3.42 -0.30 -21.94
CA TYR A 223 2.66 0.06 -20.73
C TYR A 223 2.13 1.50 -20.79
N VAL A 224 2.70 2.33 -21.66
CA VAL A 224 2.26 3.72 -21.86
C VAL A 224 1.24 3.75 -22.97
N GLN A 225 -0.03 3.55 -22.63
CA GLN A 225 -1.12 3.54 -23.60
C GLN A 225 -1.45 4.98 -24.00
N LYS A 226 -1.52 5.21 -25.30
CA LYS A 226 -1.86 6.54 -25.86
C LYS A 226 -3.31 6.93 -25.57
N ASP A 227 -4.18 5.95 -25.52
CA ASP A 227 -5.63 6.15 -25.34
C ASP A 227 -6.05 6.17 -23.86
N GLY A 228 -5.06 6.07 -22.97
CA GLY A 228 -5.29 6.06 -21.52
C GLY A 228 -5.70 4.71 -20.94
N VAL A 229 -5.98 4.70 -19.65
CA VAL A 229 -6.44 3.53 -18.88
C VAL A 229 -7.72 3.88 -18.15
N ASP A 230 -8.51 2.84 -17.82
CA ASP A 230 -9.85 2.99 -17.22
C ASP A 230 -9.82 3.22 -15.69
N VAL A 231 -8.65 3.32 -15.08
CA VAL A 231 -8.51 3.53 -13.65
C VAL A 231 -7.52 4.65 -13.37
N GLY A 232 -7.93 5.57 -12.50
CA GLY A 232 -7.10 6.64 -11.98
C GLY A 232 -7.00 6.60 -10.46
N ILE A 233 -5.92 7.15 -9.93
CA ILE A 233 -5.65 7.26 -8.51
C ILE A 233 -5.33 8.72 -8.20
N SER A 234 -6.01 9.28 -7.20
CA SER A 234 -5.62 10.52 -6.54
C SER A 234 -5.01 10.17 -5.20
N LEU A 235 -3.96 10.87 -4.81
CA LEU A 235 -3.21 10.64 -3.58
C LEU A 235 -3.05 11.95 -2.84
N ALA A 236 -3.29 11.92 -1.54
CA ALA A 236 -2.90 12.97 -0.61
C ALA A 236 -1.99 12.36 0.47
N VAL A 237 -0.99 13.10 0.88
CA VAL A 237 -0.01 12.66 1.88
C VAL A 237 0.21 13.79 2.87
N THR A 238 0.17 13.48 4.16
CA THR A 238 0.61 14.34 5.25
C THR A 238 1.47 13.54 6.20
N GLY A 239 2.08 14.17 7.16
CA GLY A 239 2.89 13.47 8.16
C GLY A 239 3.34 14.39 9.27
N ASP A 240 3.79 13.77 10.35
CA ASP A 240 4.43 14.41 11.48
C ASP A 240 5.86 13.85 11.66
N GLU A 241 6.51 14.13 12.81
CA GLU A 241 7.87 13.67 13.12
C GLU A 241 8.00 12.14 13.24
N SER A 242 6.89 11.42 13.39
CA SER A 242 6.88 9.97 13.66
C SER A 242 6.17 9.15 12.60
N CYS A 243 5.22 9.73 11.85
CA CYS A 243 4.36 8.98 10.95
C CYS A 243 4.08 9.74 9.63
N VAL A 244 3.93 8.97 8.55
CA VAL A 244 3.43 9.44 7.25
C VAL A 244 2.04 8.85 7.03
N TYR A 245 1.07 9.72 6.75
CA TYR A 245 -0.31 9.36 6.47
C TYR A 245 -0.60 9.55 4.99
N ALA A 246 -1.22 8.57 4.36
CA ALA A 246 -1.58 8.65 2.95
C ALA A 246 -3.03 8.26 2.74
N ALA A 247 -3.78 9.09 2.04
CA ALA A 247 -5.12 8.80 1.57
C ALA A 247 -5.12 8.66 0.05
N ALA A 248 -5.74 7.60 -0.45
CA ALA A 248 -5.85 7.35 -1.88
C ALA A 248 -7.31 7.19 -2.28
N GLN A 249 -7.71 7.88 -3.35
CA GLN A 249 -8.99 7.71 -4.00
C GLN A 249 -8.81 7.05 -5.36
N VAL A 250 -9.56 5.98 -5.61
CA VAL A 250 -9.56 5.28 -6.90
C VAL A 250 -10.83 5.60 -7.66
N LYS A 251 -10.68 6.00 -8.92
CA LYS A 251 -11.77 6.22 -9.85
C LYS A 251 -11.64 5.25 -11.02
N SER A 252 -12.72 4.55 -11.36
CA SER A 252 -12.72 3.60 -12.46
C SER A 252 -13.97 3.71 -13.32
N GLY A 253 -13.78 3.60 -14.64
CA GLY A 253 -14.86 3.49 -15.61
C GLY A 253 -15.48 2.10 -15.71
N VAL A 254 -14.87 1.10 -15.10
CA VAL A 254 -15.30 -0.31 -15.09
C VAL A 254 -15.44 -0.84 -13.68
N ALA A 255 -16.44 -1.68 -13.45
CA ALA A 255 -16.64 -2.34 -12.16
C ALA A 255 -15.77 -3.61 -12.10
N GLN A 256 -14.71 -3.57 -11.31
CA GLN A 256 -13.84 -4.71 -11.04
C GLN A 256 -13.15 -4.55 -9.68
N GLU A 257 -12.53 -5.63 -9.21
CA GLU A 257 -11.72 -5.62 -8.00
C GLU A 257 -10.33 -5.06 -8.30
N TYR A 258 -9.88 -4.12 -7.47
CA TYR A 258 -8.55 -3.55 -7.52
C TYR A 258 -7.79 -3.82 -6.23
N LYS A 259 -6.48 -4.01 -6.34
CA LYS A 259 -5.56 -4.03 -5.20
C LYS A 259 -4.70 -2.79 -5.25
N ILE A 260 -4.60 -2.10 -4.12
CA ILE A 260 -3.72 -0.95 -3.96
C ILE A 260 -2.53 -1.38 -3.10
N THR A 261 -1.33 -1.02 -3.53
CA THR A 261 -0.11 -1.18 -2.75
C THR A 261 0.55 0.19 -2.66
N ALA A 262 0.92 0.61 -1.45
CA ALA A 262 1.69 1.82 -1.23
C ALA A 262 3.11 1.46 -0.82
N TRP A 263 4.08 2.28 -1.28
CA TRP A 263 5.47 2.18 -0.91
C TRP A 263 5.92 3.51 -0.34
N LEU A 264 6.52 3.47 0.84
CA LEU A 264 7.24 4.61 1.38
C LEU A 264 8.68 4.54 0.84
N LEU A 265 9.12 5.62 0.22
CA LEU A 265 10.46 5.74 -0.36
C LEU A 265 11.23 6.81 0.39
N GLU A 266 12.49 6.55 0.70
CA GLU A 266 13.45 7.55 1.13
C GLU A 266 14.09 8.23 -0.09
N SER A 267 14.33 9.53 0.01
CA SER A 267 14.96 10.36 -1.02
C SER A 267 16.41 10.68 -0.69
#